data_6e870d4149ce53d5c6709c30a6e50a83
#
_entry.id   6e870d4149ce53d5c6709c30a6e50a83
#
_cell.length_a   1.000
_cell.length_b   1.000
_cell.length_c   1.000
_cell.angle_alpha   90.00
_cell.angle_beta   90.00
_cell.angle_gamma   90.00
#
_symmetry.space_group_name_H-M   'P 1'
#
loop_
_entity.id
_entity.type
_entity.pdbx_description
1 polymer ?
#
loop_
_entity_poly.entity_id
_entity_poly.type
_entity_poly.pdbx_seq_one_letter_code
_entity_poly.pdbx_strand_id
1 'polypeptide(L)'
;MMKKKLLLCIALGTALAACSGSQKKEVDWKKNVLDVAVCQLKTTAEELTDSALFPRSVWTGYKLDFLIEQMEQPLENFQDSLCANPATDKLGQKILCGIYDWTSGFFPGSLWYAYELTGDKDLKTQAVRYTNMLNSVRYYKDNHDIGFMMNCSYGNALRLAPSDTIQAVLIETADNLCGRFDERIGCIRSWNFGPWNFPVIIDNMMNLDLLFNAYRLTNDDEKPFSSRLHQLPCGEL
;
A
#
# COMPACT_ATOMS: atom_id res chain seq x y z
N MET A 1 18.63 -69.70 -28.94
CA MET A 1 17.71 -68.57 -29.23
C MET A 1 17.32 -67.79 -28.02
N MET A 2 17.32 -68.30 -26.79
CA MET A 2 16.89 -67.55 -25.55
C MET A 2 17.84 -66.43 -25.08
N LYS A 3 19.18 -66.56 -25.23
CA LYS A 3 20.15 -65.58 -24.76
C LYS A 3 20.11 -64.24 -25.51
N LYS A 4 19.73 -64.21 -26.80
CA LYS A 4 19.61 -63.01 -27.60
C LYS A 4 18.35 -62.17 -27.24
N LYS A 5 17.25 -62.85 -26.85
CA LYS A 5 16.01 -62.12 -26.40
C LYS A 5 16.15 -61.46 -25.03
N LEU A 6 16.97 -62.04 -24.12
CA LEU A 6 17.22 -61.48 -22.79
C LEU A 6 18.08 -60.23 -22.87
N LEU A 7 19.08 -60.22 -23.77
CA LEU A 7 19.91 -58.99 -23.97
C LEU A 7 19.11 -57.83 -24.59
N LEU A 8 18.15 -58.15 -25.47
CA LEU A 8 17.29 -57.08 -26.07
C LEU A 8 16.32 -56.45 -25.04
N CYS A 9 15.80 -57.26 -24.12
CA CYS A 9 14.93 -56.73 -23.04
C CYS A 9 15.70 -55.86 -22.03
N ILE A 10 16.96 -56.20 -21.73
CA ILE A 10 17.81 -55.39 -20.85
C ILE A 10 18.18 -54.05 -21.53
N ALA A 11 18.50 -54.09 -22.84
CA ALA A 11 18.81 -52.88 -23.60
C ALA A 11 17.59 -51.94 -23.77
N LEU A 12 16.38 -52.50 -23.94
CA LEU A 12 15.14 -51.65 -23.93
C LEU A 12 14.81 -51.10 -22.53
N GLY A 13 15.04 -51.87 -21.47
CA GLY A 13 14.82 -51.42 -20.10
C GLY A 13 15.74 -50.25 -19.69
N THR A 14 17.00 -50.28 -20.13
CA THR A 14 17.96 -49.19 -19.86
C THR A 14 17.69 -47.93 -20.72
N ALA A 15 17.18 -48.11 -21.96
CA ALA A 15 16.78 -46.98 -22.81
C ALA A 15 15.54 -46.25 -22.28
N LEU A 16 14.60 -46.95 -21.64
CA LEU A 16 13.43 -46.35 -21.00
C LEU A 16 13.76 -45.63 -19.67
N ALA A 17 14.79 -46.11 -18.95
CA ALA A 17 15.26 -45.43 -17.74
C ALA A 17 16.07 -44.14 -18.03
N ALA A 18 16.65 -44.01 -19.23
CA ALA A 18 17.36 -42.79 -19.65
C ALA A 18 16.44 -41.66 -20.13
N CYS A 19 15.14 -41.94 -20.32
CA CYS A 19 14.11 -40.93 -20.66
C CYS A 19 13.33 -40.39 -19.44
N SER A 20 13.78 -40.68 -18.21
CA SER A 20 13.33 -39.88 -17.07
C SER A 20 13.94 -38.47 -17.20
N GLY A 21 13.31 -37.70 -18.05
CA GLY A 21 13.65 -36.28 -18.20
C GLY A 21 13.75 -35.65 -16.82
N SER A 22 14.82 -34.93 -16.56
CA SER A 22 14.95 -34.10 -15.39
C SER A 22 13.68 -33.24 -15.34
N GLN A 23 12.76 -33.55 -14.45
CA GLN A 23 11.66 -32.65 -14.15
C GLN A 23 12.33 -31.33 -13.79
N LYS A 24 12.28 -30.36 -14.70
CA LYS A 24 12.57 -28.96 -14.35
C LYS A 24 11.67 -28.70 -13.16
N LYS A 25 12.27 -28.54 -11.98
CA LYS A 25 11.56 -28.08 -10.79
C LYS A 25 10.80 -26.83 -11.22
N GLU A 26 9.48 -26.93 -11.26
CA GLU A 26 8.64 -25.77 -11.55
C GLU A 26 9.00 -24.71 -10.52
N VAL A 27 9.52 -23.59 -10.99
CA VAL A 27 9.95 -22.51 -10.10
C VAL A 27 8.69 -21.93 -9.49
N ASP A 28 8.54 -22.06 -8.18
CA ASP A 28 7.45 -21.40 -7.44
C ASP A 28 7.68 -19.88 -7.48
N TRP A 29 7.19 -19.28 -8.56
CA TRP A 29 7.33 -17.85 -8.78
C TRP A 29 6.68 -17.00 -7.67
N LYS A 30 5.59 -17.48 -7.04
CA LYS A 30 4.90 -16.78 -5.95
C LYS A 30 5.81 -16.67 -4.74
N LYS A 31 6.46 -17.80 -4.38
CA LYS A 31 7.43 -17.82 -3.28
C LYS A 31 8.62 -16.90 -3.59
N ASN A 32 9.15 -16.92 -4.79
CA ASN A 32 10.28 -16.07 -5.17
C ASN A 32 9.90 -14.58 -5.09
N VAL A 33 8.73 -14.20 -5.58
CA VAL A 33 8.25 -12.80 -5.49
C VAL A 33 8.08 -12.38 -4.03
N LEU A 34 7.51 -13.23 -3.18
CA LEU A 34 7.35 -12.94 -1.76
C LEU A 34 8.71 -12.81 -1.06
N ASP A 35 9.66 -13.71 -1.33
CA ASP A 35 11.00 -13.65 -0.74
C ASP A 35 11.73 -12.34 -1.11
N VAL A 36 11.62 -11.90 -2.37
CA VAL A 36 12.17 -10.61 -2.83
C VAL A 36 11.49 -9.43 -2.14
N ALA A 37 10.16 -9.42 -2.07
CA ALA A 37 9.41 -8.36 -1.42
C ALA A 37 9.75 -8.23 0.07
N VAL A 38 9.82 -9.36 0.78
CA VAL A 38 10.22 -9.41 2.20
C VAL A 38 11.64 -8.88 2.40
N CYS A 39 12.59 -9.30 1.56
CA CYS A 39 13.96 -8.81 1.61
C CYS A 39 14.00 -7.29 1.44
N GLN A 40 13.33 -6.75 0.43
CA GLN A 40 13.28 -5.30 0.17
C GLN A 40 12.65 -4.52 1.33
N LEU A 41 11.55 -5.03 1.91
CA LEU A 41 10.88 -4.39 3.04
C LEU A 41 11.78 -4.33 4.28
N LYS A 42 12.46 -5.44 4.62
CA LYS A 42 13.40 -5.51 5.75
C LYS A 42 14.58 -4.56 5.54
N THR A 43 15.25 -4.64 4.41
CA THR A 43 16.37 -3.76 4.07
C THR A 43 15.96 -2.29 4.16
N THR A 44 14.80 -1.93 3.61
CA THR A 44 14.30 -0.55 3.67
C THR A 44 13.99 -0.12 5.12
N ALA A 45 13.41 -0.99 5.93
CA ALA A 45 13.12 -0.69 7.33
C ALA A 45 14.40 -0.50 8.16
N GLU A 46 15.44 -1.29 7.89
CA GLU A 46 16.77 -1.18 8.51
C GLU A 46 17.47 0.13 8.12
N GLU A 47 17.52 0.44 6.83
CA GLU A 47 18.14 1.68 6.33
C GLU A 47 17.49 2.96 6.90
N LEU A 48 16.20 2.91 7.21
CA LEU A 48 15.44 4.05 7.73
C LEU A 48 15.23 4.00 9.24
N THR A 49 15.99 3.17 9.98
CA THR A 49 15.78 2.95 11.42
C THR A 49 15.85 4.25 12.23
N ASP A 50 16.78 5.13 11.92
CA ASP A 50 16.97 6.41 12.61
C ASP A 50 16.25 7.58 11.95
N SER A 51 15.39 7.30 10.97
CA SER A 51 14.67 8.29 10.20
C SER A 51 13.20 8.34 10.61
N ALA A 52 12.62 9.55 10.59
CA ALA A 52 11.18 9.76 10.68
C ALA A 52 10.50 9.82 9.30
N LEU A 53 11.11 9.22 8.28
CA LEU A 53 10.67 9.25 6.91
C LEU A 53 10.14 7.89 6.47
N PHE A 54 9.34 7.91 5.41
CA PHE A 54 8.74 6.75 4.77
C PHE A 54 9.23 6.63 3.33
N PRO A 55 9.43 5.40 2.81
CA PRO A 55 9.68 5.22 1.38
C PRO A 55 8.41 5.52 0.60
N ARG A 56 8.49 6.45 -0.33
CA ARG A 56 7.39 6.85 -1.22
C ARG A 56 7.47 6.16 -2.56
N SER A 57 8.63 6.21 -3.19
CA SER A 57 8.90 5.59 -4.49
C SER A 57 10.41 5.39 -4.67
N VAL A 58 10.81 4.95 -5.86
CA VAL A 58 12.21 4.93 -6.27
C VAL A 58 12.41 5.85 -7.46
N TRP A 59 13.58 6.43 -7.57
CA TRP A 59 13.94 7.21 -8.73
C TRP A 59 14.08 6.31 -9.95
N THR A 60 13.21 6.50 -10.94
CA THR A 60 13.16 5.69 -12.17
C THR A 60 13.86 6.35 -13.34
N GLY A 61 14.47 7.53 -13.14
CA GLY A 61 14.99 8.39 -14.17
C GLY A 61 13.97 9.38 -14.75
N TYR A 62 12.69 9.22 -14.42
CA TYR A 62 11.65 10.21 -14.70
C TYR A 62 11.51 11.09 -13.46
N LYS A 63 11.66 12.40 -13.64
CA LYS A 63 11.51 13.36 -12.54
C LYS A 63 10.04 13.37 -12.09
N LEU A 64 9.68 12.68 -11.01
CA LEU A 64 8.32 12.73 -10.48
C LEU A 64 8.00 14.15 -9.95
N ASP A 65 9.00 14.82 -9.34
CA ASP A 65 8.90 16.23 -8.96
C ASP A 65 8.64 17.12 -10.17
N PHE A 66 9.21 16.76 -11.32
CA PHE A 66 8.97 17.43 -12.57
C PHE A 66 7.54 17.21 -13.10
N LEU A 67 6.94 16.03 -12.90
CA LEU A 67 5.54 15.79 -13.23
C LEU A 67 4.59 16.60 -12.33
N ILE A 68 4.93 16.79 -11.07
CA ILE A 68 4.16 17.62 -10.14
C ILE A 68 4.27 19.09 -10.51
N GLU A 69 5.48 19.58 -10.81
CA GLU A 69 5.70 20.94 -11.33
C GLU A 69 5.01 21.16 -12.69
N GLN A 70 4.93 20.14 -13.54
CA GLN A 70 4.26 20.22 -14.84
C GLN A 70 2.72 20.16 -14.74
N MET A 71 2.15 19.57 -13.71
CA MET A 71 0.71 19.64 -13.47
C MET A 71 0.23 21.06 -13.18
N GLU A 72 1.12 21.99 -12.86
CA GLU A 72 0.86 23.43 -12.73
C GLU A 72 1.08 24.20 -14.04
N GLN A 73 1.57 23.54 -15.10
CA GLN A 73 1.84 24.13 -16.41
C GLN A 73 0.75 23.77 -17.43
N PRO A 74 0.54 24.57 -18.49
CA PRO A 74 -0.39 24.23 -19.57
C PRO A 74 -0.04 22.89 -20.26
N LEU A 75 -1.05 22.08 -20.57
CA LEU A 75 -0.94 20.75 -21.18
C LEU A 75 -0.07 20.66 -22.46
N GLU A 76 0.06 21.74 -23.18
CA GLU A 76 0.87 21.85 -24.41
C GLU A 76 2.38 21.66 -24.18
N ASN A 77 2.86 21.90 -22.95
CA ASN A 77 4.27 21.71 -22.58
C ASN A 77 4.58 20.32 -22.01
N PHE A 78 3.56 19.48 -21.84
CA PHE A 78 3.68 18.20 -21.14
C PHE A 78 4.44 17.14 -21.96
N GLN A 79 4.32 17.18 -23.30
CA GLN A 79 4.94 16.17 -24.18
C GLN A 79 6.46 16.31 -24.28
N ASP A 80 7.00 17.52 -24.31
CA ASP A 80 8.45 17.75 -24.41
C ASP A 80 9.17 17.39 -23.10
N SER A 81 8.46 17.44 -22.00
CA SER A 81 8.95 17.17 -20.66
C SER A 81 9.12 15.69 -20.36
N LEU A 82 8.29 14.83 -20.93
CA LEU A 82 8.39 13.37 -20.80
C LEU A 82 9.63 12.80 -21.50
N CYS A 83 10.23 13.56 -22.41
CA CYS A 83 11.43 13.19 -23.16
C CYS A 83 12.73 13.75 -22.57
N ALA A 84 12.68 14.49 -21.45
CA ALA A 84 13.87 14.99 -20.80
C ALA A 84 14.77 13.84 -20.32
N ASN A 85 16.07 13.93 -20.63
CA ASN A 85 17.05 12.91 -20.28
C ASN A 85 17.00 12.59 -18.77
N PRO A 86 16.80 11.32 -18.39
CA PRO A 86 16.77 10.94 -17.00
C PRO A 86 18.12 11.24 -16.33
N ALA A 87 18.09 11.73 -15.10
CA ALA A 87 19.28 11.80 -14.24
C ALA A 87 19.69 10.36 -13.87
N THR A 88 20.60 9.77 -14.64
CA THR A 88 20.98 8.36 -14.55
C THR A 88 21.74 8.03 -13.26
N ASP A 89 22.37 9.03 -12.63
CA ASP A 89 23.11 8.93 -11.37
C ASP A 89 22.22 8.65 -10.14
N LYS A 90 20.89 8.86 -10.26
CA LYS A 90 19.92 8.66 -9.19
C LYS A 90 19.05 7.43 -9.36
N LEU A 91 19.23 6.65 -10.42
CA LEU A 91 18.43 5.46 -10.69
C LEU A 91 18.43 4.50 -9.50
N GLY A 92 17.24 4.09 -9.09
CA GLY A 92 17.07 3.17 -7.95
C GLY A 92 17.19 3.80 -6.57
N GLN A 93 17.54 5.09 -6.45
CA GLN A 93 17.53 5.77 -5.15
C GLN A 93 16.09 5.90 -4.63
N LYS A 94 15.93 5.70 -3.32
CA LYS A 94 14.62 5.84 -2.68
C LYS A 94 14.22 7.32 -2.60
N ILE A 95 12.99 7.61 -2.97
CA ILE A 95 12.35 8.90 -2.71
C ILE A 95 11.59 8.73 -1.40
N LEU A 96 11.88 9.59 -0.43
CA LEU A 96 11.31 9.52 0.90
C LEU A 96 10.29 10.65 1.11
N CYS A 97 9.32 10.41 1.99
CA CYS A 97 8.31 11.39 2.38
C CYS A 97 8.11 11.44 3.88
N GLY A 98 7.49 12.54 4.36
CA GLY A 98 7.09 12.69 5.75
C GLY A 98 5.75 12.01 6.06
N ILE A 99 5.33 12.10 7.33
CA ILE A 99 4.11 11.46 7.84
C ILE A 99 2.82 11.99 7.20
N TYR A 100 2.80 13.20 6.67
CA TYR A 100 1.62 13.83 6.07
C TYR A 100 1.50 13.62 4.55
N ASP A 101 2.41 12.88 3.94
CA ASP A 101 2.29 12.43 2.56
C ASP A 101 1.22 11.33 2.48
N TRP A 102 0.34 11.40 1.48
CA TRP A 102 -0.76 10.46 1.31
C TRP A 102 -0.31 9.00 1.19
N THR A 103 0.93 8.77 0.77
CA THR A 103 1.51 7.42 0.64
C THR A 103 2.09 6.87 1.94
N SER A 104 2.19 7.66 3.01
CA SER A 104 2.89 7.29 4.24
C SER A 104 2.35 6.03 4.91
N GLY A 105 1.05 5.72 4.75
CA GLY A 105 0.42 4.51 5.27
C GLY A 105 0.75 3.22 4.52
N PHE A 106 1.23 3.29 3.29
CA PHE A 106 1.44 2.10 2.46
C PHE A 106 2.64 1.26 2.90
N PHE A 107 3.71 1.88 3.37
CA PHE A 107 4.87 1.12 3.83
C PHE A 107 4.55 0.29 5.09
N PRO A 108 4.00 0.85 6.17
CA PRO A 108 3.53 0.03 7.29
C PRO A 108 2.47 -1.00 6.87
N GLY A 109 1.56 -0.66 5.95
CA GLY A 109 0.61 -1.62 5.39
C GLY A 109 1.29 -2.81 4.72
N SER A 110 2.31 -2.57 3.92
CA SER A 110 3.10 -3.62 3.25
C SER A 110 3.84 -4.49 4.26
N LEU A 111 4.38 -3.92 5.35
CA LEU A 111 5.02 -4.67 6.43
C LEU A 111 4.01 -5.56 7.16
N TRP A 112 2.78 -5.10 7.40
CA TRP A 112 1.71 -5.89 7.98
C TRP A 112 1.31 -7.07 7.10
N TYR A 113 1.14 -6.87 5.78
CA TYR A 113 0.86 -7.96 4.84
C TYR A 113 2.01 -8.96 4.74
N ALA A 114 3.25 -8.48 4.71
CA ALA A 114 4.42 -9.37 4.72
C ALA A 114 4.49 -10.22 6.00
N TYR A 115 4.17 -9.63 7.17
CA TYR A 115 4.02 -10.37 8.43
C TYR A 115 2.92 -11.43 8.34
N GLU A 116 1.74 -11.08 7.84
CA GLU A 116 0.62 -12.00 7.69
C GLU A 116 0.97 -13.22 6.82
N LEU A 117 1.68 -12.98 5.72
CA LEU A 117 2.06 -14.02 4.77
C LEU A 117 3.20 -14.92 5.26
N THR A 118 4.07 -14.43 6.15
CA THR A 118 5.31 -15.13 6.54
C THR A 118 5.32 -15.55 8.02
N GLY A 119 4.57 -14.88 8.88
CA GLY A 119 4.67 -15.04 10.34
C GLY A 119 5.94 -14.44 10.95
N ASP A 120 6.73 -13.68 10.18
CA ASP A 120 8.03 -13.14 10.61
C ASP A 120 7.84 -12.02 11.64
N LYS A 121 8.37 -12.23 12.84
CA LYS A 121 8.22 -11.33 13.98
C LYS A 121 8.97 -10.00 13.82
N ASP A 122 10.06 -9.98 13.05
CA ASP A 122 10.80 -8.75 12.77
C ASP A 122 9.96 -7.83 11.90
N LEU A 123 9.27 -8.37 10.88
CA LEU A 123 8.32 -7.63 10.06
C LEU A 123 7.18 -7.05 10.92
N LYS A 124 6.66 -7.83 11.88
CA LYS A 124 5.65 -7.32 12.83
C LYS A 124 6.20 -6.15 13.64
N THR A 125 7.40 -6.27 14.16
CA THR A 125 8.06 -5.21 14.95
C THR A 125 8.20 -3.93 14.15
N GLN A 126 8.65 -4.04 12.91
CA GLN A 126 8.76 -2.88 12.01
C GLN A 126 7.38 -2.32 11.63
N ALA A 127 6.38 -3.17 11.36
CA ALA A 127 5.01 -2.74 11.07
C ALA A 127 4.42 -1.91 12.22
N VAL A 128 4.57 -2.37 13.46
CA VAL A 128 4.14 -1.64 14.67
C VAL A 128 4.87 -0.30 14.78
N ARG A 129 6.19 -0.29 14.59
CA ARG A 129 7.01 0.92 14.66
C ARG A 129 6.52 1.98 13.67
N TYR A 130 6.44 1.64 12.38
CA TYR A 130 6.02 2.58 11.34
C TYR A 130 4.55 3.00 11.46
N THR A 131 3.67 2.10 11.92
CA THR A 131 2.29 2.46 12.23
C THR A 131 2.23 3.50 13.34
N ASN A 132 2.98 3.34 14.42
CA ASN A 132 3.01 4.27 15.54
C ASN A 132 3.55 5.65 15.16
N MET A 133 4.46 5.75 14.19
CA MET A 133 4.95 7.03 13.68
C MET A 133 3.82 7.88 13.07
N LEU A 134 2.76 7.26 12.57
CA LEU A 134 1.59 7.94 11.99
C LEU A 134 0.56 8.37 13.04
N ASN A 135 0.81 8.17 14.33
CA ASN A 135 -0.19 8.42 15.36
C ASN A 135 -0.76 9.86 15.36
N SER A 136 0.06 10.86 15.04
CA SER A 136 -0.37 12.25 14.97
C SER A 136 -1.19 12.59 13.72
N VAL A 137 -1.15 11.75 12.69
CA VAL A 137 -1.91 11.95 11.43
C VAL A 137 -3.42 11.94 11.69
N ARG A 138 -3.90 11.26 12.74
CA ARG A 138 -5.32 11.30 13.13
C ARG A 138 -5.88 12.70 13.33
N TYR A 139 -5.02 13.70 13.58
CA TYR A 139 -5.41 15.11 13.74
C TYR A 139 -5.23 15.95 12.48
N TYR A 140 -4.72 15.37 11.39
CA TYR A 140 -4.48 16.09 10.14
C TYR A 140 -5.78 16.37 9.40
N LYS A 141 -6.03 17.67 9.06
CA LYS A 141 -7.32 18.15 8.55
C LYS A 141 -7.29 18.65 7.11
N ASP A 142 -6.13 18.67 6.47
CA ASP A 142 -5.97 19.37 5.20
C ASP A 142 -6.20 18.48 3.97
N ASN A 143 -6.29 17.15 4.16
CA ASN A 143 -6.46 16.20 3.09
C ASN A 143 -7.39 15.04 3.49
N HIS A 144 -8.18 14.51 2.54
CA HIS A 144 -9.01 13.33 2.74
C HIS A 144 -8.19 12.03 2.81
N ASP A 145 -6.94 12.04 2.32
CA ASP A 145 -6.04 10.89 2.27
C ASP A 145 -5.66 10.34 3.66
N ILE A 146 -6.09 10.99 4.73
CA ILE A 146 -6.04 10.38 6.07
C ILE A 146 -6.73 9.00 6.09
N GLY A 147 -7.70 8.75 5.20
CA GLY A 147 -8.28 7.44 4.97
C GLY A 147 -7.22 6.43 4.54
N PHE A 148 -6.44 6.73 3.48
CA PHE A 148 -5.32 5.87 3.04
C PHE A 148 -4.25 5.71 4.10
N MET A 149 -3.77 6.83 4.66
CA MET A 149 -2.69 6.81 5.63
C MET A 149 -3.01 5.91 6.82
N MET A 150 -4.21 6.05 7.38
CA MET A 150 -4.57 5.40 8.63
C MET A 150 -5.21 4.03 8.41
N ASN A 151 -6.01 3.83 7.37
CA ASN A 151 -6.61 2.52 7.14
C ASN A 151 -5.58 1.50 6.63
N CYS A 152 -4.62 1.90 5.79
CA CYS A 152 -3.53 1.01 5.36
C CYS A 152 -2.59 0.64 6.52
N SER A 153 -2.36 1.52 7.49
CA SER A 153 -1.48 1.30 8.63
C SER A 153 -2.23 0.74 9.85
N TYR A 154 -2.99 1.58 10.53
CA TYR A 154 -3.76 1.21 11.73
C TYR A 154 -4.88 0.22 11.44
N GLY A 155 -5.51 0.25 10.26
CA GLY A 155 -6.50 -0.73 9.85
C GLY A 155 -5.92 -2.15 9.76
N ASN A 156 -4.73 -2.32 9.20
CA ASN A 156 -4.03 -3.60 9.21
C ASN A 156 -3.53 -3.97 10.61
N ALA A 157 -3.06 -3.00 11.39
CA ALA A 157 -2.70 -3.23 12.80
C ALA A 157 -3.89 -3.73 13.61
N LEU A 158 -5.08 -3.15 13.43
CA LEU A 158 -6.31 -3.61 14.09
C LEU A 158 -6.62 -5.08 13.77
N ARG A 159 -6.47 -5.46 12.51
CA ARG A 159 -6.76 -6.82 12.04
C ARG A 159 -5.78 -7.86 12.58
N LEU A 160 -4.48 -7.52 12.70
CA LEU A 160 -3.39 -8.47 13.00
C LEU A 160 -2.84 -8.38 14.43
N ALA A 161 -3.11 -7.28 15.11
CA ALA A 161 -2.68 -7.01 16.48
C ALA A 161 -3.65 -6.05 17.20
N PRO A 162 -4.94 -6.43 17.35
CA PRO A 162 -5.98 -5.55 17.85
C PRO A 162 -5.68 -5.03 19.26
N SER A 163 -6.04 -3.77 19.53
CA SER A 163 -6.04 -3.16 20.85
C SER A 163 -7.01 -1.99 20.89
N ASP A 164 -7.49 -1.63 22.09
CA ASP A 164 -8.38 -0.49 22.30
C ASP A 164 -7.76 0.83 21.84
N THR A 165 -6.45 0.97 21.99
CA THR A 165 -5.72 2.16 21.51
C THR A 165 -5.79 2.28 19.98
N ILE A 166 -5.63 1.17 19.24
CA ILE A 166 -5.73 1.15 17.79
C ILE A 166 -7.15 1.50 17.34
N GLN A 167 -8.16 0.94 18.01
CA GLN A 167 -9.56 1.25 17.76
C GLN A 167 -9.84 2.75 17.96
N ALA A 168 -9.41 3.31 19.09
CA ALA A 168 -9.60 4.71 19.41
C ALA A 168 -8.96 5.63 18.36
N VAL A 169 -7.75 5.32 17.87
CA VAL A 169 -7.08 6.08 16.82
C VAL A 169 -7.88 6.07 15.52
N LEU A 170 -8.41 4.91 15.10
CA LEU A 170 -9.21 4.81 13.86
C LEU A 170 -10.53 5.56 13.97
N ILE A 171 -11.22 5.47 15.12
CA ILE A 171 -12.47 6.20 15.37
C ILE A 171 -12.23 7.71 15.34
N GLU A 172 -11.20 8.19 16.03
CA GLU A 172 -10.86 9.62 16.06
C GLU A 172 -10.46 10.14 14.66
N THR A 173 -9.75 9.32 13.87
CA THR A 173 -9.42 9.64 12.48
C THR A 173 -10.67 9.73 11.61
N ALA A 174 -11.63 8.82 11.80
CA ALA A 174 -12.90 8.83 11.08
C ALA A 174 -13.71 10.09 11.39
N ASP A 175 -13.80 10.48 12.66
CA ASP A 175 -14.44 11.72 13.07
C ASP A 175 -13.78 12.95 12.41
N ASN A 176 -12.44 12.95 12.33
CA ASN A 176 -11.69 14.01 11.65
C ASN A 176 -11.97 14.04 10.13
N LEU A 177 -12.00 12.91 9.46
CA LEU A 177 -12.36 12.82 8.04
C LEU A 177 -13.79 13.33 7.79
N CYS A 178 -14.74 12.99 8.67
CA CYS A 178 -16.11 13.50 8.62
C CYS A 178 -16.22 15.02 8.71
N GLY A 179 -15.30 15.66 9.41
CA GLY A 179 -15.22 17.12 9.47
C GLY A 179 -14.98 17.81 8.12
N ARG A 180 -14.63 17.03 7.07
CA ARG A 180 -14.45 17.52 5.69
C ARG A 180 -15.71 17.40 4.83
N PHE A 181 -16.78 16.84 5.35
CA PHE A 181 -18.07 16.71 4.67
C PHE A 181 -18.83 18.04 4.67
N ASP A 182 -19.39 18.43 3.53
CA ASP A 182 -20.30 19.57 3.40
C ASP A 182 -21.70 19.07 3.01
N GLU A 183 -22.69 19.31 3.85
CA GLU A 183 -24.06 18.82 3.67
C GLU A 183 -24.74 19.38 2.41
N ARG A 184 -24.38 20.60 2.00
CA ARG A 184 -24.96 21.25 0.82
C ARG A 184 -24.44 20.62 -0.48
N ILE A 185 -23.21 20.09 -0.43
CA ILE A 185 -22.54 19.46 -1.58
C ILE A 185 -22.76 17.94 -1.56
N GLY A 186 -22.96 17.35 -0.37
CA GLY A 186 -23.14 15.92 -0.19
C GLY A 186 -21.82 15.12 -0.34
N CYS A 187 -20.66 15.76 -0.23
CA CYS A 187 -19.35 15.13 -0.46
C CYS A 187 -18.32 15.54 0.59
N ILE A 188 -17.28 14.72 0.72
CA ILE A 188 -16.06 15.03 1.48
C ILE A 188 -15.11 15.82 0.58
N ARG A 189 -14.62 16.95 1.07
CA ARG A 189 -13.61 17.77 0.38
C ARG A 189 -12.28 17.04 0.32
N SER A 190 -11.66 16.94 -0.88
CA SER A 190 -10.42 16.20 -1.07
C SER A 190 -9.21 16.86 -0.42
N TRP A 191 -8.93 18.15 -0.71
CA TRP A 191 -7.79 18.90 -0.15
C TRP A 191 -8.08 20.39 0.03
N ASN A 192 -7.15 21.11 0.64
CA ASN A 192 -7.30 22.53 0.96
C ASN A 192 -6.39 23.44 0.12
N PHE A 193 -5.67 22.92 -0.87
CA PHE A 193 -4.76 23.67 -1.73
C PHE A 193 -5.32 23.83 -3.15
N GLY A 194 -4.62 24.65 -3.96
CA GLY A 194 -4.99 24.92 -5.35
C GLY A 194 -6.12 25.94 -5.49
N PRO A 195 -6.57 26.22 -6.72
CA PRO A 195 -7.53 27.28 -7.02
C PRO A 195 -9.00 26.90 -6.77
N TRP A 196 -9.27 25.65 -6.40
CA TRP A 196 -10.63 25.12 -6.23
C TRP A 196 -11.19 25.40 -4.84
N ASN A 197 -12.43 25.87 -4.77
CA ASN A 197 -13.07 26.13 -3.49
C ASN A 197 -13.43 24.83 -2.74
N PHE A 198 -13.84 23.79 -3.47
CA PHE A 198 -14.24 22.51 -2.90
C PHE A 198 -13.91 21.36 -3.88
N PRO A 199 -12.64 20.94 -3.97
CA PRO A 199 -12.26 19.84 -4.85
C PRO A 199 -12.78 18.51 -4.32
N VAL A 200 -13.33 17.69 -5.24
CA VAL A 200 -13.74 16.31 -4.98
C VAL A 200 -13.22 15.46 -6.13
N ILE A 201 -12.53 14.38 -5.81
CA ILE A 201 -12.05 13.41 -6.80
C ILE A 201 -12.56 12.01 -6.46
N ILE A 202 -12.55 11.13 -7.45
CA ILE A 202 -13.17 9.80 -7.32
C ILE A 202 -12.49 8.92 -6.27
N ASP A 203 -11.21 9.11 -5.99
CA ASP A 203 -10.49 8.35 -4.98
C ASP A 203 -10.97 8.63 -3.54
N ASN A 204 -11.78 9.68 -3.35
CA ASN A 204 -12.53 9.87 -2.10
C ASN A 204 -13.24 8.56 -1.68
N MET A 205 -13.78 7.80 -2.64
CA MET A 205 -14.46 6.53 -2.38
C MET A 205 -13.58 5.53 -1.63
N MET A 206 -12.28 5.49 -1.93
CA MET A 206 -11.36 4.59 -1.24
C MET A 206 -11.02 5.08 0.18
N ASN A 207 -11.04 6.40 0.41
CA ASN A 207 -10.82 6.99 1.72
C ASN A 207 -12.03 6.77 2.66
N LEU A 208 -13.23 6.55 2.12
CA LEU A 208 -14.44 6.25 2.91
C LEU A 208 -14.37 4.89 3.61
N ASP A 209 -13.50 3.97 3.20
CA ASP A 209 -13.35 2.66 3.86
C ASP A 209 -12.98 2.82 5.35
N LEU A 210 -12.27 3.89 5.71
CA LEU A 210 -12.02 4.26 7.10
C LEU A 210 -13.32 4.48 7.89
N LEU A 211 -14.31 5.15 7.29
CA LEU A 211 -15.58 5.45 7.94
C LEU A 211 -16.41 4.16 8.16
N PHE A 212 -16.42 3.27 7.17
CA PHE A 212 -17.07 1.96 7.30
C PHE A 212 -16.41 1.10 8.37
N ASN A 213 -15.08 1.14 8.47
CA ASN A 213 -14.37 0.42 9.52
C ASN A 213 -14.68 0.99 10.90
N ALA A 214 -14.71 2.31 11.06
CA ALA A 214 -15.07 2.96 12.31
C ALA A 214 -16.53 2.66 12.72
N TYR A 215 -17.46 2.64 11.76
CA TYR A 215 -18.85 2.23 12.01
C TYR A 215 -18.93 0.80 12.56
N ARG A 216 -18.24 -0.15 11.94
CA ARG A 216 -18.21 -1.54 12.40
C ARG A 216 -17.63 -1.69 13.81
N LEU A 217 -16.68 -0.82 14.18
CA LEU A 217 -16.05 -0.84 15.51
C LEU A 217 -16.97 -0.34 16.62
N THR A 218 -17.77 0.67 16.32
CA THR A 218 -18.62 1.31 17.34
C THR A 218 -20.02 0.73 17.34
N ASN A 219 -20.54 0.35 16.18
CA ASN A 219 -21.94 0.00 15.94
C ASN A 219 -22.89 1.06 16.52
N ASP A 220 -22.51 2.34 16.38
CA ASP A 220 -23.15 3.49 17.01
C ASP A 220 -23.62 4.46 15.90
N ASP A 221 -24.94 4.50 15.70
CA ASP A 221 -25.57 5.32 14.68
C ASP A 221 -25.56 6.83 15.02
N GLU A 222 -25.28 7.20 16.28
CA GLU A 222 -25.20 8.60 16.72
C GLU A 222 -23.83 9.23 16.43
N LYS A 223 -22.83 8.44 16.07
CA LYS A 223 -21.50 8.96 15.72
C LYS A 223 -21.53 9.81 14.45
N PRO A 224 -20.71 10.88 14.37
CA PRO A 224 -20.67 11.77 13.20
C PRO A 224 -20.43 11.04 11.89
N PHE A 225 -19.55 10.03 11.88
CA PHE A 225 -19.27 9.25 10.67
C PHE A 225 -20.45 8.36 10.26
N SER A 226 -21.26 7.85 11.19
CA SER A 226 -22.45 7.04 10.90
C SER A 226 -23.50 7.88 10.16
N SER A 227 -23.84 9.03 10.69
CA SER A 227 -24.80 9.95 10.05
C SER A 227 -24.29 10.43 8.68
N ARG A 228 -22.97 10.63 8.52
CA ARG A 228 -22.37 11.05 7.24
C ARG A 228 -22.36 9.95 6.23
N LEU A 229 -22.13 8.69 6.61
CA LEU A 229 -22.24 7.54 5.70
C LEU A 229 -23.63 7.45 5.07
N HIS A 230 -24.69 7.69 5.85
CA HIS A 230 -26.08 7.70 5.32
C HIS A 230 -26.37 8.88 4.38
N GLN A 231 -25.59 9.97 4.46
CA GLN A 231 -25.76 11.15 3.60
C GLN A 231 -24.90 11.11 2.33
N LEU A 232 -23.94 10.18 2.24
CA LEU A 232 -23.14 10.03 1.02
C LEU A 232 -23.99 9.47 -0.10
N PRO A 233 -23.79 9.90 -1.37
CA PRO A 233 -24.58 9.43 -2.53
C PRO A 233 -24.52 7.92 -2.76
N CYS A 234 -23.61 7.22 -2.08
CA CYS A 234 -23.43 5.77 -2.16
C CYS A 234 -24.21 4.99 -1.09
N GLY A 235 -25.03 5.65 -0.30
CA GLY A 235 -25.80 5.03 0.79
C GLY A 235 -26.96 4.11 0.35
N GLU A 236 -27.10 3.84 -0.95
CA GLU A 236 -28.06 2.90 -1.52
C GLU A 236 -27.39 1.69 -2.23
N LEU A 237 -26.17 1.33 -1.83
CA LEU A 237 -25.49 0.11 -2.32
C LEU A 237 -25.58 -1.05 -1.34
#